data_25d641e0cbbdf7caad97b70c1cd15f52
#
_entry.id   25d641e0cbbdf7caad97b70c1cd15f52
#
_cell.length_a   1.000
_cell.length_b   1.000
_cell.length_c   1.000
_cell.angle_alpha   90.00
_cell.angle_beta   90.00
_cell.angle_gamma   90.00
#
_symmetry.space_group_name_H-M   'P 1'
#
loop_
_entity.id
_entity.type
_entity.pdbx_description
1 polymer ?
#
loop_
_entity_poly.entity_id
_entity_poly.type
_entity_poly.pdbx_seq_one_letter_code
_entity_poly.pdbx_strand_id
1 'polypeptide(L)'
;MLELTGLTAGYHGGTVLHGLDLSVSAGTVHAVVGHNGAGKTTLVHTVAGLISPSSGSVRLDGREVTGQPAHRIARAGIGLVPQGRRVFAGLTVDEHLRLSYRPPRRGDKDRPSVWTPARVTELLPRLGERRGNRGADLSGGEQQMLALARALLGSPRVLLL
;
A
#
# COMPACT_ATOMS: atom_id res chain seq x y z
N MET A 1 10.10 4.68 -9.91
CA MET A 1 11.02 5.00 -8.82
C MET A 1 10.29 5.87 -7.80
N LEU A 2 10.48 5.62 -6.49
CA LEU A 2 9.95 6.46 -5.41
C LEU A 2 11.11 7.30 -4.86
N GLU A 3 10.88 8.60 -4.75
CA GLU A 3 11.88 9.56 -4.23
C GLU A 3 11.26 10.39 -3.12
N LEU A 4 11.98 10.51 -2.02
CA LEU A 4 11.66 11.39 -0.89
C LEU A 4 12.82 12.37 -0.74
N THR A 5 12.52 13.65 -0.62
CA THR A 5 13.56 14.68 -0.46
C THR A 5 13.19 15.61 0.70
N GLY A 6 14.06 15.67 1.71
CA GLY A 6 13.89 16.52 2.89
C GLY A 6 12.59 16.28 3.65
N LEU A 7 12.04 15.06 3.64
CA LEU A 7 10.70 14.76 4.14
C LEU A 7 10.63 14.94 5.65
N THR A 8 9.81 15.88 6.09
CA THR A 8 9.54 16.16 7.50
C THR A 8 8.06 15.95 7.79
N ALA A 9 7.73 15.13 8.79
CA ALA A 9 6.35 14.80 9.13
C ALA A 9 6.21 14.36 10.60
N GLY A 10 4.99 14.44 11.13
CA GLY A 10 4.68 14.02 12.48
C GLY A 10 3.20 14.10 12.80
N TYR A 11 2.85 14.06 14.09
CA TYR A 11 1.47 14.06 14.60
C TYR A 11 1.28 15.22 15.57
N HIS A 12 0.16 15.95 15.46
CA HIS A 12 -0.33 16.90 16.47
C HIS A 12 0.76 17.79 17.12
N GLY A 13 1.63 18.40 16.30
CA GLY A 13 2.67 19.31 16.77
C GLY A 13 4.00 18.65 17.13
N GLY A 14 4.09 17.32 17.10
CA GLY A 14 5.35 16.59 17.28
C GLY A 14 5.94 16.14 15.95
N THR A 15 7.16 16.57 15.63
CA THR A 15 7.91 16.07 14.45
C THR A 15 8.54 14.72 14.76
N VAL A 16 8.37 13.77 13.84
CA VAL A 16 8.90 12.40 13.95
C VAL A 16 9.92 12.11 12.85
N LEU A 17 9.66 12.60 11.64
CA LEU A 17 10.62 12.53 10.53
C LEU A 17 11.26 13.91 10.37
N HIS A 18 12.58 13.95 10.29
CA HIS A 18 13.37 15.17 10.26
C HIS A 18 14.22 15.21 8.99
N GLY A 19 13.66 15.76 7.90
CA GLY A 19 14.40 15.95 6.66
C GLY A 19 14.90 14.67 6.01
N LEU A 20 14.07 13.62 5.96
CA LEU A 20 14.44 12.31 5.44
C LEU A 20 14.58 12.33 3.92
N ASP A 21 15.71 11.83 3.43
CA ASP A 21 15.94 11.51 2.02
C ASP A 21 15.93 10.00 1.80
N LEU A 22 15.24 9.54 0.76
CA LEU A 22 15.18 8.13 0.39
C LEU A 22 14.92 8.00 -1.11
N SER A 23 15.63 7.10 -1.77
CA SER A 23 15.36 6.72 -3.16
C SER A 23 15.18 5.20 -3.26
N VAL A 24 14.06 4.78 -3.88
CA VAL A 24 13.73 3.37 -4.10
C VAL A 24 13.60 3.13 -5.60
N SER A 25 14.51 2.34 -6.15
CA SER A 25 14.52 2.00 -7.57
C SER A 25 13.45 0.97 -7.92
N ALA A 26 13.04 0.94 -9.20
CA ALA A 26 12.13 -0.09 -9.69
C ALA A 26 12.76 -1.50 -9.58
N GLY A 27 11.95 -2.49 -9.21
CA GLY A 27 12.41 -3.88 -9.09
C GLY A 27 13.25 -4.19 -7.85
N THR A 28 13.37 -3.25 -6.90
CA THR A 28 14.10 -3.45 -5.66
C THR A 28 13.18 -3.59 -4.45
N VAL A 29 13.70 -4.23 -3.40
CA VAL A 29 13.07 -4.30 -2.07
C VAL A 29 13.95 -3.51 -1.10
N HIS A 30 13.35 -2.56 -0.40
CA HIS A 30 14.00 -1.76 0.63
C HIS A 30 13.40 -2.08 2.00
N ALA A 31 14.23 -2.49 2.95
CA ALA A 31 13.82 -2.72 4.33
C ALA A 31 14.07 -1.46 5.16
N VAL A 32 13.01 -0.96 5.80
CA VAL A 32 13.12 0.13 6.78
C VAL A 32 13.24 -0.49 8.17
N VAL A 33 14.42 -0.41 8.75
CA VAL A 33 14.77 -1.00 10.05
C VAL A 33 14.96 0.08 11.11
N GLY A 34 14.69 -0.25 12.36
CA GLY A 34 14.86 0.65 13.49
C GLY A 34 14.03 0.19 14.69
N HIS A 35 14.35 0.69 15.88
CA HIS A 35 13.61 0.39 17.10
C HIS A 35 12.17 0.92 17.09
N ASN A 36 11.36 0.54 18.06
CA ASN A 36 10.00 1.06 18.19
C ASN A 36 10.05 2.57 18.47
N GLY A 37 9.18 3.33 17.82
CA GLY A 37 9.20 4.78 17.89
C GLY A 37 10.13 5.50 16.90
N ALA A 38 10.97 4.79 16.15
CA ALA A 38 11.91 5.38 15.18
C ALA A 38 11.25 6.07 13.94
N GLY A 39 9.92 6.10 13.86
CA GLY A 39 9.21 6.79 12.76
C GLY A 39 8.87 5.92 11.55
N LYS A 40 9.12 4.61 11.58
CA LYS A 40 8.83 3.70 10.44
C LYS A 40 7.37 3.80 9.97
N THR A 41 6.42 3.72 10.88
CA THR A 41 4.99 3.84 10.56
C THR A 41 4.64 5.24 10.07
N THR A 42 5.26 6.27 10.63
CA THR A 42 5.07 7.66 10.19
C THR A 42 5.54 7.83 8.75
N LEU A 43 6.70 7.27 8.39
CA LEU A 43 7.21 7.28 7.02
C LEU A 43 6.21 6.63 6.06
N VAL A 44 5.79 5.40 6.35
CA VAL A 44 4.83 4.65 5.52
C VAL A 44 3.51 5.41 5.38
N HIS A 45 2.97 5.96 6.47
CA HIS A 45 1.73 6.72 6.45
C HIS A 45 1.85 8.05 5.70
N THR A 46 3.00 8.74 5.79
CA THR A 46 3.25 9.97 5.03
C THR A 46 3.33 9.70 3.53
N VAL A 47 4.07 8.67 3.12
CA VAL A 47 4.16 8.25 1.71
C VAL A 47 2.80 7.78 1.17
N ALA A 48 1.97 7.14 1.99
CA ALA A 48 0.62 6.72 1.63
C ALA A 48 -0.43 7.87 1.65
N GLY A 49 -0.06 9.09 2.11
CA GLY A 49 -0.96 10.23 2.20
C GLY A 49 -1.98 10.15 3.34
N LEU A 50 -1.67 9.38 4.37
CA LEU A 50 -2.45 9.30 5.61
C LEU A 50 -2.00 10.37 6.62
N ILE A 51 -0.79 10.88 6.47
CA ILE A 51 -0.22 12.00 7.21
C ILE A 51 0.30 13.01 6.18
N SER A 52 -0.03 14.27 6.35
CA SER A 52 0.52 15.34 5.51
C SER A 52 1.91 15.72 6.00
N PRO A 53 2.94 15.76 5.14
CA PRO A 53 4.24 16.27 5.53
C PRO A 53 4.18 17.77 5.83
N SER A 54 5.00 18.24 6.76
CA SER A 54 5.19 19.66 7.04
C SER A 54 6.19 20.31 6.08
N SER A 55 7.15 19.55 5.54
CA SER A 55 8.07 20.00 4.51
C SER A 55 8.65 18.81 3.72
N GLY A 56 9.38 19.11 2.66
CA GLY A 56 9.95 18.11 1.77
C GLY A 56 8.99 17.65 0.68
N SER A 57 9.40 16.67 -0.11
CA SER A 57 8.62 16.17 -1.23
C SER A 57 8.63 14.64 -1.35
N VAL A 58 7.53 14.12 -1.93
CA VAL A 58 7.37 12.70 -2.31
C VAL A 58 7.08 12.66 -3.80
N ARG A 59 7.90 11.96 -4.58
CA ARG A 59 7.73 11.78 -6.01
C ARG A 59 7.64 10.29 -6.39
N LEU A 60 6.71 9.97 -7.26
CA LEU A 60 6.58 8.64 -7.87
C LEU A 60 6.77 8.78 -9.38
N ASP A 61 7.81 8.13 -9.92
CA ASP A 61 8.20 8.21 -11.34
C ASP A 61 8.30 9.66 -11.85
N GLY A 62 8.95 10.52 -11.07
CA GLY A 62 9.14 11.95 -11.36
C GLY A 62 7.90 12.82 -11.13
N ARG A 63 6.73 12.24 -10.87
CA ARG A 63 5.49 13.00 -10.57
C ARG A 63 5.39 13.28 -9.08
N GLU A 64 5.16 14.51 -8.71
CA GLU A 64 4.97 14.89 -7.33
C GLU A 64 3.59 14.45 -6.80
N VAL A 65 3.61 13.78 -5.65
CA VAL A 65 2.42 13.30 -4.94
C VAL A 65 2.32 13.82 -3.50
N THR A 66 3.22 14.74 -3.13
CA THR A 66 3.33 15.33 -1.79
C THR A 66 1.98 15.92 -1.33
N GLY A 67 1.55 15.59 -0.12
CA GLY A 67 0.33 16.15 0.48
C GLY A 67 -0.97 15.83 -0.26
N GLN A 68 -0.93 15.01 -1.29
CA GLN A 68 -2.16 14.58 -1.95
C GLN A 68 -2.96 13.62 -1.04
N PRO A 69 -4.29 13.64 -1.13
CA PRO A 69 -5.11 12.72 -0.34
C PRO A 69 -4.84 11.25 -0.73
N ALA A 70 -4.88 10.36 0.26
CA ALA A 70 -4.50 8.94 0.13
C ALA A 70 -5.13 8.23 -1.10
N HIS A 71 -6.39 8.54 -1.44
CA HIS A 71 -7.04 7.95 -2.61
C HIS A 71 -6.41 8.37 -3.95
N ARG A 72 -5.83 9.57 -4.06
CA ARG A 72 -5.08 10.02 -5.24
C ARG A 72 -3.72 9.36 -5.31
N ILE A 73 -3.01 9.26 -4.17
CA ILE A 73 -1.73 8.54 -4.05
C ILE A 73 -1.90 7.07 -4.42
N ALA A 74 -2.95 6.42 -3.93
CA ALA A 74 -3.28 5.04 -4.31
C ALA A 74 -3.56 4.89 -5.82
N ARG A 75 -4.23 5.89 -6.44
CA ARG A 75 -4.44 5.90 -7.89
C ARG A 75 -3.16 6.17 -8.68
N ALA A 76 -2.23 6.92 -8.12
CA ALA A 76 -0.92 7.14 -8.74
C ALA A 76 -0.06 5.86 -8.74
N GLY A 77 -0.36 4.89 -7.86
CA GLY A 77 0.30 3.59 -7.85
C GLY A 77 1.06 3.25 -6.57
N ILE A 78 0.77 3.92 -5.46
CA ILE A 78 1.29 3.53 -4.14
C ILE A 78 0.25 2.68 -3.42
N GLY A 79 0.54 1.40 -3.22
CA GLY A 79 -0.28 0.48 -2.44
C GLY A 79 0.21 0.39 -1.00
N LEU A 80 -0.72 0.25 -0.06
CA LEU A 80 -0.42 0.07 1.36
C LEU A 80 -1.10 -1.19 1.88
N VAL A 81 -0.33 -2.03 2.56
CA VAL A 81 -0.84 -3.09 3.42
C VAL A 81 -0.87 -2.53 4.84
N PRO A 82 -2.03 -2.26 5.41
CA PRO A 82 -2.14 -1.62 6.71
C PRO A 82 -1.72 -2.56 7.83
N GLN A 83 -1.08 -2.02 8.85
CA GLN A 83 -0.84 -2.74 10.10
C GLN A 83 -2.17 -3.17 10.74
N GLY A 84 -2.20 -4.38 11.32
CA GLY A 84 -3.41 -4.92 11.96
C GLY A 84 -4.41 -5.53 10.97
N ARG A 85 -3.95 -5.94 9.77
CA ARG A 85 -4.68 -6.72 8.76
C ARG A 85 -5.89 -6.00 8.16
N ARG A 86 -6.75 -5.34 8.93
CA ARG A 86 -7.92 -4.52 8.55
C ARG A 86 -8.79 -5.16 7.46
N VAL A 87 -9.14 -6.43 7.64
CA VAL A 87 -10.12 -7.12 6.81
C VAL A 87 -11.55 -6.82 7.30
N PHE A 88 -12.52 -6.81 6.39
CA PHE A 88 -13.93 -6.65 6.78
C PHE A 88 -14.47 -7.98 7.27
N ALA A 89 -14.81 -8.06 8.53
CA ALA A 89 -15.23 -9.30 9.21
C ALA A 89 -16.40 -10.02 8.51
N GLY A 90 -17.36 -9.26 8.01
CA GLY A 90 -18.59 -9.79 7.39
C GLY A 90 -18.47 -10.15 5.91
N LEU A 91 -17.42 -9.71 5.21
CA LEU A 91 -17.25 -10.01 3.80
C LEU A 91 -16.48 -11.31 3.60
N THR A 92 -16.84 -12.06 2.57
CA THR A 92 -16.09 -13.23 2.11
C THR A 92 -14.79 -12.83 1.45
N VAL A 93 -13.84 -13.77 1.32
CA VAL A 93 -12.60 -13.54 0.57
C VAL A 93 -12.91 -13.09 -0.85
N ASP A 94 -13.84 -13.74 -1.54
CA ASP A 94 -14.19 -13.39 -2.92
C ASP A 94 -14.76 -11.96 -3.04
N GLU A 95 -15.60 -11.53 -2.09
CA GLU A 95 -16.11 -10.17 -2.03
C GLU A 95 -14.99 -9.15 -1.78
N HIS A 96 -14.02 -9.45 -0.90
CA HIS A 96 -12.85 -8.60 -0.69
C HIS A 96 -12.03 -8.44 -1.96
N LEU A 97 -11.78 -9.54 -2.69
CA LEU A 97 -11.01 -9.51 -3.93
C LEU A 97 -11.73 -8.68 -5.01
N ARG A 98 -13.05 -8.88 -5.17
CA ARG A 98 -13.87 -8.10 -6.13
C ARG A 98 -13.89 -6.62 -5.78
N LEU A 99 -14.10 -6.26 -4.51
CA LEU A 99 -14.13 -4.88 -4.04
C LEU A 99 -12.81 -4.14 -4.28
N SER A 100 -11.70 -4.86 -4.15
CA SER A 100 -10.35 -4.30 -4.27
C SER A 100 -9.83 -4.27 -5.71
N TYR A 101 -10.40 -5.08 -6.60
CA TYR A 101 -9.96 -5.17 -7.98
C TYR A 101 -10.28 -3.89 -8.75
N ARG A 102 -9.26 -3.35 -9.39
CA ARG A 102 -9.36 -2.18 -10.27
C ARG A 102 -8.99 -2.60 -11.69
N PRO A 103 -9.98 -2.86 -12.54
CA PRO A 103 -9.70 -3.17 -13.95
C PRO A 103 -9.01 -1.98 -14.63
N PRO A 104 -8.15 -2.24 -15.64
CA PRO A 104 -7.53 -1.18 -16.41
C PRO A 104 -8.60 -0.35 -17.13
N ARG A 105 -8.41 0.97 -17.15
CA ARG A 105 -9.27 1.86 -17.93
C ARG A 105 -8.83 1.88 -19.39
N ARG A 106 -9.79 2.05 -20.31
CA ARG A 106 -9.49 2.28 -21.73
C ARG A 106 -8.60 3.52 -21.85
N GLY A 107 -7.37 3.36 -22.37
CA GLY A 107 -6.39 4.45 -22.49
C GLY A 107 -5.27 4.44 -21.44
N ASP A 108 -5.31 3.60 -20.43
CA ASP A 108 -4.27 3.44 -19.39
C ASP A 108 -3.13 2.56 -19.94
N LYS A 109 -2.50 3.00 -21.05
CA LYS A 109 -1.44 2.26 -21.75
C LYS A 109 -0.18 2.06 -20.87
N ASP A 110 0.01 2.93 -19.89
CA ASP A 110 1.17 2.92 -19.00
C ASP A 110 0.95 2.08 -17.72
N ARG A 111 -0.21 1.50 -17.56
CA ARG A 111 -0.55 0.69 -16.39
C ARG A 111 -0.98 -0.70 -16.82
N PRO A 112 -0.04 -1.62 -17.02
CA PRO A 112 -0.42 -3.00 -17.24
C PRO A 112 -1.20 -3.47 -16.02
N SER A 113 -2.44 -3.91 -16.21
CA SER A 113 -3.20 -4.59 -15.16
C SER A 113 -2.52 -5.92 -14.87
N VAL A 114 -1.53 -5.86 -14.02
CA VAL A 114 -0.70 -7.02 -13.71
C VAL A 114 -1.44 -7.95 -12.76
N TRP A 115 -2.30 -7.40 -11.89
CA TRP A 115 -2.93 -8.15 -10.81
C TRP A 115 -4.45 -8.31 -11.02
N THR A 116 -4.86 -9.52 -11.32
CA THR A 116 -6.26 -9.94 -11.37
C THR A 116 -6.58 -10.81 -10.15
N PRO A 117 -7.86 -10.99 -9.77
CA PRO A 117 -8.24 -11.94 -8.73
C PRO A 117 -7.72 -13.35 -8.97
N ALA A 118 -7.72 -13.83 -10.23
CA ALA A 118 -7.17 -15.13 -10.60
C ALA A 118 -5.67 -15.20 -10.30
N ARG A 119 -4.88 -14.23 -10.77
CA ARG A 119 -3.44 -14.20 -10.52
C ARG A 119 -3.09 -14.06 -9.04
N VAL A 120 -3.88 -13.32 -8.26
CA VAL A 120 -3.68 -13.22 -6.81
C VAL A 120 -3.94 -14.55 -6.11
N THR A 121 -4.99 -15.28 -6.50
CA THR A 121 -5.29 -16.60 -5.91
C THR A 121 -4.30 -17.69 -6.38
N GLU A 122 -3.70 -17.54 -7.54
CA GLU A 122 -2.59 -18.37 -7.99
C GLU A 122 -1.32 -18.13 -7.15
N LEU A 123 -0.99 -16.87 -6.85
CA LEU A 123 0.13 -16.50 -5.96
C LEU A 123 -0.11 -16.90 -4.50
N LEU A 124 -1.36 -16.81 -4.03
CA LEU A 124 -1.80 -17.08 -2.66
C LEU A 124 -2.87 -18.19 -2.64
N PRO A 125 -2.52 -19.46 -2.90
CA PRO A 125 -3.47 -20.56 -3.11
C PRO A 125 -4.44 -20.75 -1.94
N ARG A 126 -3.98 -20.53 -0.71
CA ARG A 126 -4.82 -20.63 0.50
C ARG A 126 -6.03 -19.70 0.46
N LEU A 127 -5.92 -18.53 -0.18
CA LEU A 127 -7.08 -17.65 -0.39
C LEU A 127 -8.06 -18.25 -1.41
N GLY A 128 -7.55 -18.96 -2.40
CA GLY A 128 -8.35 -19.69 -3.37
C GLY A 128 -9.22 -20.78 -2.72
N GLU A 129 -8.67 -21.51 -1.75
CA GLU A 129 -9.38 -22.54 -0.97
C GLU A 129 -10.43 -21.95 -0.03
N ARG A 130 -10.26 -20.69 0.38
CA ARG A 130 -11.09 -20.00 1.38
C ARG A 130 -12.05 -18.97 0.77
N ARG A 131 -12.31 -18.98 -0.53
CA ARG A 131 -13.11 -17.97 -1.23
C ARG A 131 -14.46 -17.65 -0.58
N GLY A 132 -15.15 -18.66 -0.09
CA GLY A 132 -16.44 -18.52 0.57
C GLY A 132 -16.38 -18.17 2.07
N ASN A 133 -15.20 -18.24 2.71
CA ASN A 133 -15.04 -17.92 4.12
C ASN A 133 -15.09 -16.40 4.34
N ARG A 134 -15.71 -15.99 5.46
CA ARG A 134 -15.74 -14.59 5.88
C ARG A 134 -14.40 -14.16 6.47
N GLY A 135 -14.10 -12.86 6.43
CA GLY A 135 -12.88 -12.31 7.01
C GLY A 135 -12.70 -12.64 8.50
N ALA A 136 -13.80 -12.75 9.26
CA ALA A 136 -13.78 -13.16 10.65
C ALA A 136 -13.34 -14.62 10.86
N ASP A 137 -13.61 -15.49 9.89
CA ASP A 137 -13.36 -16.94 9.97
C ASP A 137 -11.92 -17.31 9.53
N LEU A 138 -11.15 -16.33 9.07
CA LEU A 138 -9.78 -16.54 8.62
C LEU A 138 -8.80 -16.52 9.79
N SER A 139 -7.80 -17.39 9.72
CA SER A 139 -6.64 -17.32 10.60
C SER A 139 -5.87 -16.00 10.43
N GLY A 140 -5.04 -15.67 11.42
CA GLY A 140 -4.25 -14.44 11.35
C GLY A 140 -3.35 -14.35 10.13
N GLY A 141 -2.76 -15.46 9.67
CA GLY A 141 -1.96 -15.53 8.45
C GLY A 141 -2.80 -15.35 7.20
N GLU A 142 -3.99 -15.99 7.13
CA GLU A 142 -4.92 -15.83 6.01
C GLU A 142 -5.45 -14.40 5.89
N GLN A 143 -5.73 -13.74 7.02
CA GLN A 143 -6.10 -12.31 7.04
C GLN A 143 -4.97 -11.42 6.52
N GLN A 144 -3.71 -11.74 6.86
CA GLN A 144 -2.55 -11.00 6.35
C GLN A 144 -2.38 -11.21 4.84
N MET A 145 -2.52 -12.45 4.36
CA MET A 145 -2.53 -12.75 2.93
C MET A 145 -3.66 -11.99 2.20
N LEU A 146 -4.86 -11.92 2.79
CA LEU A 146 -5.98 -11.18 2.22
C LEU A 146 -5.71 -9.67 2.16
N ALA A 147 -5.08 -9.09 3.18
CA ALA A 147 -4.68 -7.69 3.17
C ALA A 147 -3.65 -7.40 2.06
N LEU A 148 -2.66 -8.29 1.88
CA LEU A 148 -1.70 -8.21 0.78
C LEU A 148 -2.39 -8.34 -0.58
N ALA A 149 -3.26 -9.35 -0.75
CA ALA A 149 -4.03 -9.57 -1.97
C ALA A 149 -4.81 -8.31 -2.39
N ARG A 150 -5.48 -7.66 -1.44
CA ARG A 150 -6.24 -6.42 -1.68
C ARG A 150 -5.34 -5.27 -2.14
N ALA A 151 -4.15 -5.13 -1.58
CA ALA A 151 -3.19 -4.11 -1.99
C ALA A 151 -2.66 -4.39 -3.41
N LEU A 152 -2.34 -5.65 -3.73
CA LEU A 152 -1.89 -6.07 -5.07
C LEU A 152 -2.94 -5.81 -6.15
N LEU A 153 -4.23 -6.06 -5.87
CA LEU A 153 -5.33 -5.83 -6.82
C LEU A 153 -5.50 -4.36 -7.24
N GLY A 154 -4.90 -3.44 -6.49
CA GLY A 154 -4.72 -2.05 -6.93
C GLY A 154 -3.67 -1.87 -8.02
N SER A 155 -2.92 -2.93 -8.38
CA SER A 155 -1.77 -2.92 -9.30
C SER A 155 -0.78 -1.80 -8.97
N PRO A 156 -0.23 -1.77 -7.74
CA PRO A 156 0.67 -0.70 -7.32
C PRO A 156 2.02 -0.80 -8.04
N ARG A 157 2.66 0.36 -8.25
CA ARG A 157 4.07 0.48 -8.68
C ARG A 157 5.01 0.38 -7.48
N VAL A 158 4.56 0.86 -6.34
CA VAL A 158 5.26 0.75 -5.04
C VAL A 158 4.29 0.13 -4.05
N LEU A 159 4.73 -0.91 -3.34
CA LEU A 159 3.98 -1.55 -2.28
C LEU A 159 4.66 -1.26 -0.94
N LEU A 160 3.90 -0.67 -0.03
CA LEU A 160 4.29 -0.42 1.36
C LEU A 160 3.72 -1.52 2.25
N LEU A 161 4.59 -2.17 3.05
CA LEU A 161 4.25 -3.29 3.94
C LEU A 161 4.50 -2.92 5.39
#